data_7fe65bbe39f145ce8b9c3df8c41f46a8
#
_entry.id   7fe65bbe39f145ce8b9c3df8c41f46a8
#
_cell.length_a   1.000
_cell.length_b   1.000
_cell.length_c   1.000
_cell.angle_alpha   90.00
_cell.angle_beta   90.00
_cell.angle_gamma   90.00
#
_symmetry.space_group_name_H-M   'P 1'
#
loop_
_entity.id
_entity.type
_entity.pdbx_description
1 polymer ?
#
loop_
_entity_poly.entity_id
_entity_poly.type
_entity_poly.pdbx_seq_one_letter_code
_entity_poly.pdbx_strand_id
1 'polypeptide(L)'
;MSDFTLRRADNSVEAEGYLDSKKLECKTFTFKDKNNQDATIEKVQGEIVVEVDELTKIKFRVDVNRYKADGTQSKVYDKVMAVMNDYVARSDCAAQGKPITEADRVRVKGSFDHRDHPNGEKTEIWSYGVYNFNFIERISELDYKPHTKFKVEMYTESIEDEKVNDVPTGAVFVNGIVPLYNRVIPLRLRFGTTTLDNGETVDLGDYIKQNFSAGKTFAAFGKIVGEVNSTTSKQTIIGAQQTFETVSVKPVVTAITEQYLITDPKHYDKDGIKAALNARQEMLDKLKERLTGDGTPSGVVGSVPTSAPSSTPVTNTERTLNW
;
A
#
# COMPACT_ATOMS: atom_id res chain seq x y z
N MET A 1 19.33 17.91 -0.83
CA MET A 1 18.67 16.73 -1.45
C MET A 1 19.63 16.23 -2.48
N SER A 2 20.08 14.99 -2.38
CA SER A 2 20.94 14.37 -3.37
C SER A 2 20.11 14.20 -4.66
N ASP A 3 20.54 14.82 -5.74
CA ASP A 3 19.94 14.68 -7.08
C ASP A 3 20.29 13.30 -7.65
N PHE A 4 19.61 12.26 -7.17
CA PHE A 4 19.64 10.99 -7.90
C PHE A 4 18.43 10.93 -8.84
N THR A 5 18.69 10.53 -10.07
CA THR A 5 17.66 10.41 -11.10
C THR A 5 17.46 8.93 -11.41
N LEU A 6 16.64 8.25 -10.62
CA LEU A 6 16.19 6.90 -10.98
C LEU A 6 14.97 7.02 -11.88
N ARG A 7 14.88 6.17 -12.90
CA ARG A 7 13.65 6.02 -13.67
C ARG A 7 12.53 5.53 -12.73
N ARG A 8 11.39 6.17 -12.81
CA ARG A 8 10.21 5.68 -12.08
C ARG A 8 9.85 4.29 -12.57
N ALA A 9 9.73 3.35 -11.64
CA ALA A 9 9.28 1.99 -11.90
C ALA A 9 7.81 1.97 -12.37
N ASP A 10 7.46 1.00 -13.21
CA ASP A 10 6.08 0.60 -13.37
C ASP A 10 5.56 0.11 -12.01
N ASN A 11 4.46 0.69 -11.58
CA ASN A 11 3.89 0.41 -10.26
C ASN A 11 2.38 0.65 -10.32
N SER A 12 1.62 -0.40 -10.47
CA SER A 12 0.18 -0.34 -10.56
C SER A 12 -0.50 -1.47 -9.78
N VAL A 13 -1.61 -1.13 -9.17
CA VAL A 13 -2.52 -2.04 -8.48
C VAL A 13 -3.92 -1.77 -8.98
N GLU A 14 -4.70 -2.80 -9.22
CA GLU A 14 -6.11 -2.71 -9.56
C GLU A 14 -6.91 -3.70 -8.69
N ALA A 15 -8.04 -3.24 -8.19
CA ALA A 15 -9.02 -4.07 -7.51
C ALA A 15 -10.41 -3.78 -8.07
N GLU A 16 -11.12 -4.82 -8.45
CA GLU A 16 -12.52 -4.78 -8.86
C GLU A 16 -13.35 -5.58 -7.85
N GLY A 17 -14.37 -4.94 -7.29
CA GLY A 17 -15.19 -5.51 -6.25
C GLY A 17 -16.34 -4.59 -5.87
N TYR A 18 -16.98 -4.88 -4.76
CA TYR A 18 -17.95 -3.95 -4.16
C TYR A 18 -17.23 -2.84 -3.39
N LEU A 19 -17.76 -1.62 -3.46
CA LEU A 19 -17.34 -0.54 -2.57
C LEU A 19 -17.78 -0.88 -1.14
N ASP A 20 -16.84 -1.34 -0.31
CA ASP A 20 -17.11 -1.76 1.07
C ASP A 20 -17.32 -0.55 1.98
N SER A 21 -16.40 0.41 1.91
CA SER A 21 -16.50 1.67 2.66
C SER A 21 -15.77 2.82 2.00
N LYS A 22 -16.19 4.05 2.31
CA LYS A 22 -15.58 5.30 1.87
C LYS A 22 -15.51 6.26 3.04
N LYS A 23 -14.36 6.35 3.69
CA LYS A 23 -14.10 7.29 4.79
C LYS A 23 -13.29 8.46 4.22
N LEU A 24 -13.98 9.43 3.64
CA LEU A 24 -13.40 10.57 2.94
C LEU A 24 -13.79 11.87 3.61
N GLU A 25 -12.86 12.81 3.72
CA GLU A 25 -13.07 14.14 4.28
C GLU A 25 -12.36 15.22 3.48
N CYS A 26 -13.01 16.37 3.32
CA CYS A 26 -12.38 17.55 2.76
C CYS A 26 -11.61 18.28 3.86
N LYS A 27 -10.34 18.60 3.60
CA LYS A 27 -9.48 19.35 4.53
C LYS A 27 -8.83 20.53 3.84
N THR A 28 -8.70 21.60 4.60
CA THR A 28 -7.98 22.80 4.21
C THR A 28 -6.76 22.93 5.10
N PHE A 29 -5.60 23.08 4.48
CA PHE A 29 -4.31 23.26 5.17
C PHE A 29 -3.75 24.62 4.82
N THR A 30 -3.40 25.39 5.84
CA THR A 30 -2.67 26.66 5.67
C THR A 30 -1.21 26.45 6.02
N PHE A 31 -0.32 26.94 5.19
CA PHE A 31 1.13 26.84 5.38
C PHE A 31 1.81 28.12 4.87
N LYS A 32 3.06 28.33 5.27
CA LYS A 32 3.87 29.41 4.70
C LYS A 32 4.51 28.96 3.41
N ASP A 33 4.35 29.72 2.34
CA ASP A 33 5.01 29.48 1.06
C ASP A 33 6.51 29.88 1.11
N LYS A 34 7.20 29.76 -0.01
CA LYS A 34 8.62 30.13 -0.13
C LYS A 34 8.90 31.62 0.16
N ASN A 35 7.90 32.47 0.05
CA ASN A 35 7.94 33.90 0.29
C ASN A 35 7.44 34.27 1.69
N ASN A 36 7.26 33.27 2.58
CA ASN A 36 6.70 33.43 3.94
C ASN A 36 5.27 34.00 3.95
N GLN A 37 4.53 33.85 2.83
CA GLN A 37 3.11 34.23 2.75
C GLN A 37 2.23 33.04 3.06
N ASP A 38 1.02 33.31 3.64
CA ASP A 38 0.04 32.25 3.89
C ASP A 38 -0.52 31.72 2.57
N ALA A 39 -0.33 30.44 2.36
CA ALA A 39 -0.89 29.69 1.24
C ALA A 39 -1.81 28.60 1.76
N THR A 40 -2.86 28.31 1.01
CA THR A 40 -3.88 27.34 1.39
C THR A 40 -3.97 26.22 0.36
N ILE A 41 -4.00 24.98 0.85
CA ILE A 41 -4.27 23.79 0.02
C ILE A 41 -5.56 23.14 0.50
N GLU A 42 -6.50 23.01 -0.42
CA GLU A 42 -7.70 22.19 -0.24
C GLU A 42 -7.46 20.80 -0.80
N LYS A 43 -7.81 19.77 -0.04
CA LYS A 43 -7.69 18.38 -0.47
C LYS A 43 -8.75 17.48 0.12
N VAL A 44 -8.98 16.33 -0.55
CA VAL A 44 -9.71 15.21 0.03
C VAL A 44 -8.72 14.19 0.54
N GLN A 45 -8.90 13.77 1.78
CA GLN A 45 -8.12 12.72 2.41
C GLN A 45 -9.01 11.62 2.97
N GLY A 46 -8.46 10.42 3.08
CA GLY A 46 -9.15 9.30 3.69
C GLY A 46 -8.84 7.98 3.03
N GLU A 47 -9.83 7.09 3.05
CA GLU A 47 -9.68 5.71 2.58
C GLU A 47 -10.91 5.27 1.78
N ILE A 48 -10.66 4.49 0.72
CA ILE A 48 -11.66 3.73 -0.03
C ILE A 48 -11.31 2.25 0.12
N VAL A 49 -12.28 1.44 0.53
CA VAL A 49 -12.09 -0.01 0.67
C VAL A 49 -12.92 -0.72 -0.37
N VAL A 50 -12.27 -1.61 -1.13
CA VAL A 50 -12.90 -2.48 -2.13
C VAL A 50 -12.87 -3.91 -1.60
N GLU A 51 -14.04 -4.54 -1.50
CA GLU A 51 -14.17 -5.95 -1.18
C GLU A 51 -14.28 -6.76 -2.47
N VAL A 52 -13.26 -7.56 -2.73
CA VAL A 52 -13.16 -8.41 -3.92
C VAL A 52 -13.81 -9.76 -3.65
N ASP A 53 -13.52 -10.32 -2.49
CA ASP A 53 -14.11 -11.53 -1.93
C ASP A 53 -14.15 -11.45 -0.40
N GLU A 54 -14.61 -12.52 0.27
CA GLU A 54 -14.79 -12.56 1.73
C GLU A 54 -13.49 -12.28 2.52
N LEU A 55 -12.33 -12.68 1.98
CA LEU A 55 -11.03 -12.53 2.62
C LEU A 55 -10.24 -11.35 2.08
N THR A 56 -10.54 -10.90 0.84
CA THR A 56 -9.74 -9.91 0.13
C THR A 56 -10.42 -8.55 0.14
N LYS A 57 -10.02 -7.69 1.06
CA LYS A 57 -10.43 -6.29 1.12
C LYS A 57 -9.22 -5.38 0.90
N ILE A 58 -9.23 -4.62 -0.17
CA ILE A 58 -8.14 -3.71 -0.53
C ILE A 58 -8.49 -2.30 -0.09
N LYS A 59 -7.63 -1.73 0.76
CA LYS A 59 -7.73 -0.38 1.28
C LYS A 59 -6.86 0.56 0.46
N PHE A 60 -7.47 1.45 -0.30
CA PHE A 60 -6.79 2.52 -1.03
C PHE A 60 -6.79 3.80 -0.22
N ARG A 61 -5.61 4.37 -0.01
CA ARG A 61 -5.44 5.66 0.62
C ARG A 61 -5.66 6.78 -0.39
N VAL A 62 -6.52 7.69 -0.02
CA VAL A 62 -6.83 8.91 -0.80
C VAL A 62 -6.13 10.10 -0.15
N ASP A 63 -5.37 10.86 -0.96
CA ASP A 63 -4.74 12.13 -0.57
C ASP A 63 -4.59 12.98 -1.84
N VAL A 64 -5.65 13.69 -2.20
CA VAL A 64 -5.79 14.36 -3.49
C VAL A 64 -6.04 15.84 -3.32
N ASN A 65 -5.12 16.65 -3.84
CA ASN A 65 -5.28 18.11 -3.85
C ASN A 65 -6.32 18.54 -4.88
N ARG A 66 -7.09 19.59 -4.55
CA ARG A 66 -8.08 20.21 -5.44
C ARG A 66 -7.44 20.77 -6.70
N TYR A 67 -6.28 21.41 -6.53
CA TYR A 67 -5.52 22.00 -7.65
C TYR A 67 -4.18 21.32 -7.84
N LYS A 68 -3.76 21.23 -9.09
CA LYS A 68 -2.40 20.79 -9.47
C LYS A 68 -1.39 21.92 -9.23
N ALA A 69 -0.11 21.60 -9.38
CA ALA A 69 0.96 22.59 -9.25
C ALA A 69 0.88 23.76 -10.26
N ASP A 70 0.24 23.54 -11.42
CA ASP A 70 -0.01 24.53 -12.46
C ASP A 70 -1.27 25.40 -12.19
N GLY A 71 -1.94 25.19 -11.05
CA GLY A 71 -3.18 25.89 -10.67
C GLY A 71 -4.45 25.34 -11.33
N THR A 72 -4.35 24.35 -12.21
CA THR A 72 -5.53 23.72 -12.82
C THR A 72 -6.22 22.76 -11.84
N GLN A 73 -7.54 22.68 -11.91
CA GLN A 73 -8.33 21.77 -11.07
C GLN A 73 -8.01 20.30 -11.40
N SER A 74 -7.88 19.48 -10.37
CA SER A 74 -7.55 18.06 -10.50
C SER A 74 -8.80 17.25 -10.85
N LYS A 75 -8.80 16.61 -12.02
CA LYS A 75 -9.87 15.66 -12.40
C LYS A 75 -9.99 14.48 -11.42
N VAL A 76 -8.89 14.13 -10.74
CA VAL A 76 -8.91 13.08 -9.71
C VAL A 76 -9.67 13.56 -8.48
N TYR A 77 -9.51 14.84 -8.10
CA TYR A 77 -10.28 15.46 -7.02
C TYR A 77 -11.78 15.40 -7.32
N ASP A 78 -12.20 15.78 -8.54
CA ASP A 78 -13.63 15.75 -8.92
C ASP A 78 -14.19 14.33 -8.86
N LYS A 79 -13.39 13.32 -9.27
CA LYS A 79 -13.79 11.92 -9.16
C LYS A 79 -13.95 11.47 -7.70
N VAL A 80 -13.04 11.87 -6.83
CA VAL A 80 -13.13 11.53 -5.39
C VAL A 80 -14.32 12.22 -4.74
N MET A 81 -14.62 13.46 -5.12
CA MET A 81 -15.83 14.16 -4.68
C MET A 81 -17.10 13.44 -5.12
N ALA A 82 -17.15 12.95 -6.36
CA ALA A 82 -18.27 12.12 -6.84
C ALA A 82 -18.40 10.82 -6.01
N VAL A 83 -17.27 10.16 -5.67
CA VAL A 83 -17.31 8.98 -4.79
C VAL A 83 -17.92 9.34 -3.42
N MET A 84 -17.49 10.45 -2.85
CA MET A 84 -17.97 10.89 -1.53
C MET A 84 -19.47 11.15 -1.52
N ASN A 85 -19.98 11.79 -2.58
CA ASN A 85 -21.37 12.28 -2.63
C ASN A 85 -22.35 11.28 -3.26
N ASP A 86 -21.95 10.56 -4.32
CA ASP A 86 -22.88 9.87 -5.21
C ASP A 86 -22.73 8.33 -5.17
N TYR A 87 -21.59 7.78 -4.70
CA TYR A 87 -21.40 6.35 -4.66
C TYR A 87 -22.00 5.76 -3.37
N VAL A 88 -22.54 4.55 -3.49
CA VAL A 88 -23.13 3.80 -2.36
C VAL A 88 -22.17 2.70 -1.93
N ALA A 89 -21.71 2.73 -0.69
CA ALA A 89 -20.88 1.70 -0.11
C ALA A 89 -21.73 0.65 0.66
N ARG A 90 -21.19 -0.54 0.89
CA ARG A 90 -21.82 -1.56 1.74
C ARG A 90 -22.07 -1.04 3.16
N SER A 91 -21.15 -0.23 3.69
CA SER A 91 -21.32 0.45 4.96
C SER A 91 -22.52 1.42 4.97
N ASP A 92 -22.79 2.10 3.84
CA ASP A 92 -23.95 2.98 3.70
C ASP A 92 -25.25 2.18 3.64
N CYS A 93 -25.25 1.05 2.89
CA CYS A 93 -26.39 0.13 2.85
C CYS A 93 -26.71 -0.41 4.24
N ALA A 94 -25.71 -0.90 4.97
CA ALA A 94 -25.88 -1.40 6.33
C ALA A 94 -26.45 -0.34 7.28
N ALA A 95 -25.96 0.89 7.21
CA ALA A 95 -26.46 2.01 8.02
C ALA A 95 -27.91 2.36 7.71
N GLN A 96 -28.39 2.11 6.48
CA GLN A 96 -29.75 2.37 6.02
C GLN A 96 -30.68 1.15 6.11
N GLY A 97 -30.20 -0.02 6.59
CA GLY A 97 -30.97 -1.27 6.61
C GLY A 97 -31.28 -1.83 5.21
N LYS A 98 -30.49 -1.46 4.21
CA LYS A 98 -30.62 -1.95 2.83
C LYS A 98 -29.76 -3.20 2.58
N PRO A 99 -30.08 -4.03 1.57
CA PRO A 99 -29.24 -5.11 1.15
C PRO A 99 -27.85 -4.62 0.74
N ILE A 100 -26.79 -5.28 1.21
CA ILE A 100 -25.40 -4.94 0.88
C ILE A 100 -25.06 -5.13 -0.62
N THR A 101 -25.92 -5.86 -1.34
CA THR A 101 -25.83 -6.07 -2.80
C THR A 101 -26.22 -4.82 -3.61
N GLU A 102 -26.86 -3.82 -2.97
CA GLU A 102 -27.17 -2.53 -3.58
C GLU A 102 -25.96 -1.58 -3.64
N ALA A 103 -24.87 -1.95 -2.98
CA ALA A 103 -23.63 -1.18 -3.06
C ALA A 103 -23.04 -1.17 -4.47
N ASP A 104 -22.38 -0.06 -4.81
CA ASP A 104 -21.75 0.10 -6.11
C ASP A 104 -20.64 -0.94 -6.34
N ARG A 105 -20.61 -1.52 -7.54
CA ARG A 105 -19.49 -2.29 -8.05
C ARG A 105 -18.50 -1.32 -8.66
N VAL A 106 -17.25 -1.43 -8.22
CA VAL A 106 -16.22 -0.46 -8.60
C VAL A 106 -14.93 -1.14 -9.03
N ARG A 107 -14.22 -0.47 -9.94
CA ARG A 107 -12.82 -0.76 -10.24
C ARG A 107 -11.99 0.41 -9.75
N VAL A 108 -11.06 0.11 -8.84
CA VAL A 108 -10.12 1.10 -8.30
C VAL A 108 -8.72 0.78 -8.80
N LYS A 109 -8.06 1.79 -9.32
CA LYS A 109 -6.64 1.72 -9.72
C LYS A 109 -5.80 2.54 -8.76
N GLY A 110 -4.65 2.00 -8.42
CA GLY A 110 -3.72 2.59 -7.48
C GLY A 110 -2.29 2.18 -7.76
N SER A 111 -1.46 2.33 -6.74
CA SER A 111 -0.07 1.91 -6.77
C SER A 111 0.38 1.50 -5.38
N PHE A 112 1.39 0.62 -5.29
CA PHE A 112 2.09 0.38 -4.04
C PHE A 112 2.76 1.66 -3.57
N ASP A 113 2.69 1.91 -2.28
CA ASP A 113 3.40 2.97 -1.60
C ASP A 113 3.80 2.52 -0.20
N HIS A 114 4.57 3.33 0.49
CA HIS A 114 5.05 3.04 1.83
C HIS A 114 4.98 4.28 2.70
N ARG A 115 4.64 4.08 3.97
CA ARG A 115 4.51 5.14 4.95
C ARG A 115 5.46 4.91 6.10
N ASP A 116 6.20 5.95 6.42
CA ASP A 116 7.03 6.05 7.61
C ASP A 116 6.54 7.25 8.42
N HIS A 117 6.09 7.03 9.63
CA HIS A 117 5.63 8.10 10.50
C HIS A 117 5.78 7.72 11.98
N PRO A 118 5.92 8.69 12.87
CA PRO A 118 5.92 8.42 14.30
C PRO A 118 4.62 7.73 14.73
N ASN A 119 4.71 6.77 15.63
CA ASN A 119 3.54 6.21 16.30
C ASN A 119 2.80 7.29 17.11
N GLY A 120 1.58 6.98 17.60
CA GLY A 120 0.77 7.95 18.35
C GLY A 120 1.46 8.46 19.62
N GLU A 121 2.31 7.65 20.25
CA GLU A 121 3.08 7.98 21.44
C GLU A 121 4.42 8.67 21.12
N LYS A 122 4.77 8.77 19.84
CA LYS A 122 6.04 9.33 19.34
C LYS A 122 7.29 8.64 19.90
N THR A 123 7.21 7.35 20.20
CA THR A 123 8.31 6.55 20.74
C THR A 123 9.07 5.78 19.67
N GLU A 124 8.42 5.49 18.55
CA GLU A 124 8.97 4.72 17.43
C GLU A 124 8.44 5.19 16.08
N ILE A 125 9.09 4.76 14.99
CA ILE A 125 8.62 4.99 13.64
C ILE A 125 7.87 3.74 13.20
N TRP A 126 6.61 3.93 12.84
CA TRP A 126 5.82 2.93 12.12
C TRP A 126 6.11 3.01 10.63
N SER A 127 6.41 1.84 10.06
CA SER A 127 6.83 1.68 8.68
C SER A 127 5.98 0.57 8.05
N TYR A 128 5.09 0.93 7.11
CA TYR A 128 4.17 -0.04 6.52
C TYR A 128 3.78 0.32 5.09
N GLY A 129 3.48 -0.73 4.32
CA GLY A 129 2.98 -0.59 2.95
C GLY A 129 1.54 -0.10 2.89
N VAL A 130 1.22 0.65 1.85
CA VAL A 130 -0.13 1.13 1.56
C VAL A 130 -0.40 1.05 0.05
N TYR A 131 -1.68 1.04 -0.34
CA TYR A 131 -2.08 1.24 -1.72
C TYR A 131 -2.55 2.68 -1.88
N ASN A 132 -1.86 3.47 -2.70
CA ASN A 132 -2.32 4.81 -3.04
C ASN A 132 -3.40 4.74 -4.09
N PHE A 133 -4.42 5.56 -3.92
CA PHE A 133 -5.49 5.75 -4.87
C PHE A 133 -5.05 6.61 -6.07
N ASN A 134 -5.41 6.19 -7.28
CA ASN A 134 -5.17 6.96 -8.50
C ASN A 134 -6.47 7.23 -9.28
N PHE A 135 -7.39 6.25 -9.33
CA PHE A 135 -8.59 6.34 -10.14
C PHE A 135 -9.67 5.37 -9.65
N ILE A 136 -10.95 5.70 -9.90
CA ILE A 136 -12.11 4.83 -9.64
C ILE A 136 -13.16 5.01 -10.72
N GLU A 137 -13.83 3.91 -11.05
CA GLU A 137 -15.02 3.90 -11.90
C GLU A 137 -16.06 2.90 -11.39
N ARG A 138 -17.34 3.18 -11.64
CA ARG A 138 -18.41 2.21 -11.47
C ARG A 138 -18.36 1.19 -12.59
N ILE A 139 -18.64 -0.06 -12.26
CA ILE A 139 -18.71 -1.18 -13.21
C ILE A 139 -20.17 -1.64 -13.33
N SER A 140 -20.62 -1.85 -14.56
CA SER A 140 -21.93 -2.43 -14.82
C SER A 140 -22.01 -3.86 -14.31
N GLU A 141 -23.21 -4.35 -14.01
CA GLU A 141 -23.39 -5.73 -13.55
C GLU A 141 -22.92 -6.76 -14.59
N LEU A 142 -23.09 -6.46 -15.87
CA LEU A 142 -22.68 -7.35 -16.98
C LEU A 142 -21.17 -7.45 -17.13
N ASP A 143 -20.43 -6.38 -16.79
CA ASP A 143 -18.97 -6.32 -16.93
C ASP A 143 -18.23 -6.67 -15.65
N TYR A 144 -18.96 -6.87 -14.54
CA TYR A 144 -18.40 -7.10 -13.22
C TYR A 144 -17.71 -8.47 -13.13
N LYS A 145 -16.41 -8.43 -12.86
CA LYS A 145 -15.56 -9.61 -12.62
C LYS A 145 -14.63 -9.33 -11.46
N PRO A 146 -15.01 -9.70 -10.23
CA PRO A 146 -14.20 -9.39 -9.07
C PRO A 146 -12.79 -9.99 -9.21
N HIS A 147 -11.79 -9.14 -9.07
CA HIS A 147 -10.39 -9.53 -9.17
C HIS A 147 -9.48 -8.49 -8.55
N THR A 148 -8.27 -8.93 -8.26
CA THR A 148 -7.14 -8.04 -8.03
C THR A 148 -6.05 -8.33 -9.04
N LYS A 149 -5.30 -7.32 -9.43
CA LYS A 149 -4.08 -7.50 -10.20
C LYS A 149 -3.07 -6.40 -9.88
N PHE A 150 -1.80 -6.72 -10.03
CA PHE A 150 -0.75 -5.73 -9.96
C PHE A 150 0.32 -5.97 -11.03
N LYS A 151 1.04 -4.89 -11.33
CA LYS A 151 2.30 -4.89 -12.08
C LYS A 151 3.27 -4.00 -11.34
N VAL A 152 4.47 -4.49 -11.05
CA VAL A 152 5.51 -3.71 -10.40
C VAL A 152 6.90 -4.11 -10.88
N GLU A 153 7.75 -3.11 -11.12
CA GLU A 153 9.18 -3.30 -11.34
C GLU A 153 9.91 -3.10 -10.02
N MET A 154 10.81 -4.02 -9.68
CA MET A 154 11.48 -4.05 -8.40
C MET A 154 12.96 -4.42 -8.53
N TYR A 155 13.80 -3.78 -7.72
CA TYR A 155 15.19 -4.17 -7.48
C TYR A 155 15.25 -5.10 -6.27
N THR A 156 15.86 -6.28 -6.41
CA THR A 156 15.95 -7.30 -5.37
C THR A 156 17.03 -6.96 -4.34
N GLU A 157 16.65 -6.94 -3.06
CA GLU A 157 17.60 -6.82 -1.94
C GLU A 157 17.90 -8.17 -1.32
N SER A 158 16.88 -8.99 -1.05
CA SER A 158 17.04 -10.33 -0.48
C SER A 158 15.92 -11.27 -0.91
N ILE A 159 16.19 -12.58 -0.76
CA ILE A 159 15.21 -13.65 -0.97
C ILE A 159 15.22 -14.50 0.30
N GLU A 160 14.03 -14.76 0.84
CA GLU A 160 13.82 -15.48 2.09
C GLU A 160 12.80 -16.61 1.91
N ASP A 161 13.05 -17.78 2.49
CA ASP A 161 12.04 -18.84 2.54
C ASP A 161 10.84 -18.43 3.40
N GLU A 162 9.62 -18.63 2.86
CA GLU A 162 8.44 -18.54 3.67
C GLU A 162 8.37 -19.73 4.63
N LYS A 163 8.18 -19.45 5.91
CA LYS A 163 8.04 -20.48 6.95
C LYS A 163 6.73 -20.27 7.72
N VAL A 164 6.07 -21.38 8.01
CA VAL A 164 4.93 -21.44 8.92
C VAL A 164 5.31 -22.38 10.06
N ASN A 165 5.34 -21.88 11.30
CA ASN A 165 5.82 -22.60 12.47
C ASN A 165 7.23 -23.20 12.27
N ASP A 166 8.16 -22.42 11.71
CA ASP A 166 9.54 -22.78 11.35
C ASP A 166 9.68 -23.84 10.25
N VAL A 167 8.59 -24.28 9.63
CA VAL A 167 8.60 -25.23 8.51
C VAL A 167 8.51 -24.46 7.19
N PRO A 168 9.46 -24.66 6.25
CA PRO A 168 9.38 -24.04 4.92
C PRO A 168 8.11 -24.48 4.17
N THR A 169 7.41 -23.53 3.54
CA THR A 169 6.19 -23.81 2.76
C THR A 169 6.50 -24.14 1.29
N GLY A 170 7.74 -23.99 0.85
CA GLY A 170 8.13 -24.02 -0.57
C GLY A 170 8.05 -22.66 -1.25
N ALA A 171 7.22 -21.75 -0.75
CA ALA A 171 7.18 -20.37 -1.24
C ALA A 171 8.36 -19.54 -0.69
N VAL A 172 8.64 -18.42 -1.36
CA VAL A 172 9.66 -17.46 -0.94
C VAL A 172 9.07 -16.05 -0.91
N PHE A 173 9.66 -15.21 -0.08
CA PHE A 173 9.51 -13.77 -0.15
C PHE A 173 10.71 -13.15 -0.81
N VAL A 174 10.47 -12.26 -1.76
CA VAL A 174 11.49 -11.38 -2.32
C VAL A 174 11.28 -10.01 -1.71
N ASN A 175 12.25 -9.55 -0.95
CA ASN A 175 12.31 -8.19 -0.44
C ASN A 175 13.09 -7.34 -1.43
N GLY A 176 12.61 -6.14 -1.69
CA GLY A 176 13.27 -5.25 -2.62
C GLY A 176 12.73 -3.83 -2.54
N ILE A 177 13.18 -3.02 -3.44
CA ILE A 177 12.79 -1.62 -3.53
C ILE A 177 12.17 -1.30 -4.89
N VAL A 178 11.19 -0.40 -4.86
CA VAL A 178 10.50 0.14 -6.04
C VAL A 178 10.87 1.61 -6.16
N PRO A 179 11.59 2.01 -7.21
CA PRO A 179 11.89 3.41 -7.48
C PRO A 179 10.63 4.19 -7.85
N LEU A 180 10.37 5.28 -7.14
CA LEU A 180 9.37 6.28 -7.45
C LEU A 180 10.05 7.55 -7.96
N TYR A 181 9.27 8.59 -8.25
CA TYR A 181 9.77 9.82 -8.88
C TYR A 181 10.95 10.48 -8.13
N ASN A 182 10.93 10.50 -6.81
CA ASN A 182 11.94 11.17 -5.98
C ASN A 182 12.32 10.39 -4.72
N ARG A 183 11.94 9.13 -4.64
CA ARG A 183 12.19 8.25 -3.50
C ARG A 183 12.12 6.80 -3.92
N VAL A 184 12.56 5.93 -3.05
CA VAL A 184 12.34 4.48 -3.15
C VAL A 184 11.44 4.01 -2.02
N ILE A 185 10.67 2.97 -2.26
CA ILE A 185 9.86 2.31 -1.26
C ILE A 185 10.25 0.84 -1.12
N PRO A 186 10.29 0.29 0.09
CA PRO A 186 10.42 -1.14 0.27
C PRO A 186 9.14 -1.85 -0.19
N LEU A 187 9.30 -3.02 -0.76
CA LEU A 187 8.19 -3.89 -1.14
C LEU A 187 8.60 -5.35 -0.94
N ARG A 188 7.68 -6.14 -0.41
CA ARG A 188 7.83 -7.57 -0.23
C ARG A 188 6.79 -8.31 -1.07
N LEU A 189 7.24 -9.20 -1.95
CA LEU A 189 6.39 -9.98 -2.82
C LEU A 189 6.53 -11.47 -2.49
N ARG A 190 5.42 -12.19 -2.50
CA ARG A 190 5.38 -13.64 -2.29
C ARG A 190 5.41 -14.37 -3.63
N PHE A 191 6.30 -15.34 -3.75
CA PHE A 191 6.43 -16.27 -4.88
C PHE A 191 6.18 -17.68 -4.37
N GLY A 192 5.27 -18.36 -4.99
CA GLY A 192 4.91 -19.73 -4.65
C GLY A 192 4.40 -20.47 -5.87
N THR A 193 3.78 -21.59 -5.67
CA THR A 193 3.11 -22.34 -6.75
C THR A 193 1.94 -21.53 -7.27
N THR A 194 1.86 -21.37 -8.58
CA THR A 194 0.77 -20.67 -9.25
C THR A 194 0.25 -21.50 -10.42
N THR A 195 -1.05 -21.38 -10.71
CA THR A 195 -1.66 -21.99 -11.89
C THR A 195 -1.84 -20.91 -12.94
N LEU A 196 -1.26 -21.16 -14.11
CA LEU A 196 -1.36 -20.29 -15.29
C LEU A 196 -2.76 -20.42 -15.94
N ASP A 197 -3.09 -19.50 -16.83
CA ASP A 197 -4.40 -19.49 -17.54
C ASP A 197 -4.62 -20.73 -18.41
N ASN A 198 -3.55 -21.42 -18.83
CA ASN A 198 -3.60 -22.69 -19.56
C ASN A 198 -3.80 -23.92 -18.64
N GLY A 199 -3.94 -23.74 -17.33
CA GLY A 199 -4.09 -24.80 -16.34
C GLY A 199 -2.78 -25.44 -15.87
N GLU A 200 -1.63 -25.04 -16.39
CA GLU A 200 -0.31 -25.52 -15.97
C GLU A 200 0.06 -24.93 -14.60
N THR A 201 0.62 -25.77 -13.74
CA THR A 201 1.09 -25.35 -12.43
C THR A 201 2.60 -25.14 -12.47
N VAL A 202 3.04 -23.93 -12.08
CA VAL A 202 4.45 -23.53 -12.06
C VAL A 202 4.85 -23.17 -10.63
N ASP A 203 6.03 -23.64 -10.21
CA ASP A 203 6.63 -23.22 -8.95
C ASP A 203 7.56 -22.02 -9.19
N LEU A 204 7.04 -20.83 -8.91
CA LEU A 204 7.80 -19.59 -9.02
C LEU A 204 8.78 -19.41 -7.86
N GLY A 205 8.56 -20.05 -6.72
CA GLY A 205 9.47 -20.00 -5.57
C GLY A 205 10.82 -20.63 -5.91
N ASP A 206 10.82 -21.85 -6.44
CA ASP A 206 12.04 -22.53 -6.90
C ASP A 206 12.69 -21.81 -8.07
N TYR A 207 11.90 -21.31 -9.02
CA TYR A 207 12.44 -20.53 -10.14
C TYR A 207 13.23 -19.30 -9.66
N ILE A 208 12.67 -18.53 -8.71
CA ILE A 208 13.33 -17.34 -8.15
C ILE A 208 14.62 -17.72 -7.42
N LYS A 209 14.62 -18.76 -6.60
CA LYS A 209 15.83 -19.22 -5.88
C LYS A 209 16.97 -19.56 -6.82
N GLN A 210 16.67 -20.19 -7.96
CA GLN A 210 17.67 -20.66 -8.92
C GLN A 210 18.18 -19.52 -9.81
N ASN A 211 17.35 -18.56 -10.17
CA ASN A 211 17.64 -17.60 -11.23
C ASN A 211 17.88 -16.17 -10.73
N PHE A 212 17.47 -15.84 -9.49
CA PHE A 212 17.58 -14.49 -8.96
C PHE A 212 18.53 -14.41 -7.77
N SER A 213 19.08 -13.23 -7.57
CA SER A 213 19.93 -12.87 -6.43
C SER A 213 19.79 -11.38 -6.13
N ALA A 214 20.30 -10.94 -4.99
CA ALA A 214 20.41 -9.53 -4.68
C ALA A 214 21.10 -8.76 -5.82
N GLY A 215 20.58 -7.59 -6.13
CA GLY A 215 21.08 -6.72 -7.21
C GLY A 215 20.43 -6.96 -8.58
N LYS A 216 19.61 -7.99 -8.75
CA LYS A 216 18.82 -8.17 -9.97
C LYS A 216 17.49 -7.43 -9.91
N THR A 217 16.98 -7.11 -11.08
CA THR A 217 15.72 -6.40 -11.26
C THR A 217 14.77 -7.25 -12.11
N PHE A 218 13.48 -7.12 -11.86
CA PHE A 218 12.43 -7.80 -12.60
C PHE A 218 11.13 -6.99 -12.59
N ALA A 219 10.25 -7.28 -13.55
CA ALA A 219 8.86 -6.88 -13.48
C ALA A 219 8.01 -8.08 -13.02
N ALA A 220 7.27 -7.90 -11.93
CA ALA A 220 6.34 -8.88 -11.41
C ALA A 220 4.91 -8.51 -11.77
N PHE A 221 4.12 -9.55 -12.07
CA PHE A 221 2.69 -9.50 -12.26
C PHE A 221 2.04 -10.45 -11.27
N GLY A 222 0.91 -10.08 -10.71
CA GLY A 222 0.29 -10.95 -9.72
C GLY A 222 -1.06 -10.47 -9.24
N LYS A 223 -1.50 -11.12 -8.17
CA LYS A 223 -2.77 -10.88 -7.49
C LYS A 223 -2.51 -10.45 -6.05
N ILE A 224 -3.44 -9.73 -5.46
CA ILE A 224 -3.46 -9.45 -4.03
C ILE A 224 -4.52 -10.36 -3.42
N VAL A 225 -4.10 -11.21 -2.49
CA VAL A 225 -4.92 -12.30 -1.94
C VAL A 225 -5.04 -12.13 -0.43
N GLY A 226 -6.26 -12.28 0.09
CA GLY A 226 -6.52 -12.37 1.52
C GLY A 226 -6.28 -13.78 2.03
N GLU A 227 -5.54 -13.92 3.11
CA GLU A 227 -5.27 -15.20 3.78
C GLU A 227 -5.62 -15.10 5.27
N VAL A 228 -6.20 -16.16 5.81
CA VAL A 228 -6.44 -16.30 7.25
C VAL A 228 -5.14 -16.77 7.91
N ASN A 229 -4.61 -15.98 8.82
CA ASN A 229 -3.49 -16.37 9.66
C ASN A 229 -4.02 -16.73 11.06
N SER A 230 -3.79 -17.95 11.47
CA SER A 230 -4.11 -18.39 12.84
C SER A 230 -2.86 -18.25 13.70
N THR A 231 -2.93 -17.39 14.72
CA THR A 231 -1.89 -17.26 15.72
C THR A 231 -2.37 -17.82 17.04
N THR A 232 -1.74 -18.88 17.52
CA THR A 232 -2.02 -19.43 18.84
C THR A 232 -1.23 -18.67 19.89
N SER A 233 -1.89 -17.87 20.70
CA SER A 233 -1.26 -17.20 21.84
C SER A 233 -1.11 -18.20 23.00
N LYS A 234 0.12 -18.31 23.52
CA LYS A 234 0.41 -19.08 24.77
C LYS A 234 0.10 -18.28 26.04
N GLN A 235 -0.70 -17.23 25.97
CA GLN A 235 -1.14 -16.54 27.18
C GLN A 235 -2.14 -17.43 27.91
N THR A 236 -1.65 -18.07 28.95
CA THR A 236 -2.46 -18.88 29.86
C THR A 236 -3.25 -17.95 30.79
N ILE A 237 -4.40 -17.51 30.37
CA ILE A 237 -5.40 -16.98 31.26
C ILE A 237 -6.30 -18.14 31.60
N ILE A 238 -6.13 -18.71 32.84
CA ILE A 238 -6.95 -19.78 33.40
C ILE A 238 -7.06 -21.02 32.47
N GLY A 239 -5.93 -21.56 32.02
CA GLY A 239 -5.87 -22.89 31.39
C GLY A 239 -6.46 -23.06 30.01
N ALA A 240 -6.85 -21.99 29.32
CA ALA A 240 -7.31 -22.01 27.92
C ALA A 240 -6.31 -21.38 26.98
N GLN A 241 -5.92 -22.09 25.90
CA GLN A 241 -5.23 -21.53 24.77
C GLN A 241 -6.25 -20.76 23.91
N GLN A 242 -6.01 -19.50 23.67
CA GLN A 242 -6.82 -18.73 22.71
C GLN A 242 -6.12 -18.72 21.36
N THR A 243 -6.83 -19.13 20.32
CA THR A 243 -6.42 -18.99 18.92
C THR A 243 -7.04 -17.74 18.37
N PHE A 244 -6.21 -16.82 17.87
CA PHE A 244 -6.66 -15.62 17.18
C PHE A 244 -6.50 -15.82 15.67
N GLU A 245 -7.58 -15.59 14.95
CA GLU A 245 -7.55 -15.57 13.49
C GLU A 245 -7.50 -14.13 13.01
N THR A 246 -6.51 -13.84 12.19
CA THR A 246 -6.37 -12.54 11.53
C THR A 246 -6.34 -12.74 10.02
N VAL A 247 -6.99 -11.84 9.28
CA VAL A 247 -6.91 -11.85 7.81
C VAL A 247 -5.83 -10.86 7.40
N SER A 248 -4.82 -11.36 6.70
CA SER A 248 -3.80 -10.53 6.06
C SER A 248 -3.96 -10.55 4.54
N VAL A 249 -3.59 -9.46 3.90
CA VAL A 249 -3.67 -9.30 2.45
C VAL A 249 -2.25 -9.23 1.91
N LYS A 250 -1.91 -10.14 1.00
CA LYS A 250 -0.53 -10.29 0.48
C LYS A 250 -0.48 -10.15 -1.04
N PRO A 251 0.51 -9.47 -1.60
CA PRO A 251 0.78 -9.51 -3.03
C PRO A 251 1.47 -10.83 -3.40
N VAL A 252 0.81 -11.63 -4.22
CA VAL A 252 1.28 -12.93 -4.70
C VAL A 252 1.60 -12.82 -6.19
N VAL A 253 2.84 -13.15 -6.56
CA VAL A 253 3.30 -13.10 -7.94
C VAL A 253 2.81 -14.33 -8.71
N THR A 254 2.29 -14.11 -9.91
CA THR A 254 1.82 -15.15 -10.83
C THR A 254 2.65 -15.23 -12.09
N ALA A 255 3.39 -14.18 -12.43
CA ALA A 255 4.30 -14.15 -13.57
C ALA A 255 5.39 -13.10 -13.36
N ILE A 256 6.53 -13.31 -14.00
CA ILE A 256 7.65 -12.36 -14.04
C ILE A 256 8.17 -12.19 -15.46
N THR A 257 8.78 -11.04 -15.73
CA THR A 257 9.58 -10.80 -16.93
C THR A 257 10.91 -10.19 -16.54
N GLU A 258 12.00 -10.79 -16.99
CA GLU A 258 13.35 -10.28 -16.77
C GLU A 258 13.70 -9.10 -17.68
N GLN A 259 13.02 -8.98 -18.82
CA GLN A 259 13.42 -8.12 -19.94
C GLN A 259 13.22 -6.61 -19.70
N TYR A 260 12.43 -6.21 -18.71
CA TYR A 260 12.02 -4.80 -18.58
C TYR A 260 13.12 -3.85 -18.09
N LEU A 261 14.13 -4.39 -17.40
CA LEU A 261 15.11 -3.57 -16.69
C LEU A 261 16.52 -3.63 -17.30
N ILE A 262 16.74 -4.55 -18.25
CA ILE A 262 18.03 -4.72 -18.93
C ILE A 262 18.22 -3.71 -20.04
N THR A 263 17.15 -3.10 -20.58
CA THR A 263 17.21 -2.24 -21.77
C THR A 263 17.66 -0.81 -21.49
N ASP A 264 17.65 -0.37 -20.22
CA ASP A 264 18.15 0.97 -19.87
C ASP A 264 18.97 0.96 -18.56
N PRO A 265 20.24 0.56 -18.62
CA PRO A 265 21.13 0.46 -17.45
C PRO A 265 21.35 1.79 -16.71
N LYS A 266 21.02 2.94 -17.34
CA LYS A 266 21.20 4.26 -16.72
C LYS A 266 20.24 4.53 -15.55
N HIS A 267 19.15 3.80 -15.45
CA HIS A 267 18.08 4.09 -14.49
C HIS A 267 18.07 3.20 -13.26
N TYR A 268 18.81 2.09 -13.28
CA TYR A 268 18.94 1.15 -12.16
C TYR A 268 20.39 0.78 -11.89
N ASP A 269 21.31 1.70 -12.10
CA ASP A 269 22.69 1.50 -11.71
C ASP A 269 22.79 1.33 -10.18
N LYS A 270 23.80 0.57 -9.74
CA LYS A 270 23.99 0.29 -8.32
C LYS A 270 24.21 1.56 -7.50
N ASP A 271 24.81 2.59 -8.09
CA ASP A 271 25.13 3.83 -7.40
C ASP A 271 23.88 4.69 -7.22
N GLY A 272 22.99 4.76 -8.21
CA GLY A 272 21.69 5.41 -8.10
C GLY A 272 20.79 4.75 -7.06
N ILE A 273 20.72 3.43 -7.02
CA ILE A 273 20.00 2.68 -6.00
C ILE A 273 20.58 2.94 -4.62
N LYS A 274 21.91 2.88 -4.47
CA LYS A 274 22.59 3.16 -3.19
C LYS A 274 22.33 4.58 -2.71
N ALA A 275 22.40 5.57 -3.60
CA ALA A 275 22.09 6.96 -3.29
C ALA A 275 20.64 7.13 -2.81
N ALA A 276 19.69 6.45 -3.45
CA ALA A 276 18.28 6.48 -3.08
C ALA A 276 18.01 5.82 -1.71
N LEU A 277 18.67 4.71 -1.42
CA LEU A 277 18.60 4.05 -0.11
C LEU A 277 19.20 4.92 1.00
N ASN A 278 20.35 5.55 0.74
CA ASN A 278 20.96 6.49 1.69
C ASN A 278 20.04 7.68 1.98
N ALA A 279 19.42 8.26 0.92
CA ALA A 279 18.47 9.35 1.09
C ALA A 279 17.23 8.93 1.92
N ARG A 280 16.75 7.69 1.75
CA ARG A 280 15.69 7.13 2.58
C ARG A 280 16.14 6.98 4.04
N GLN A 281 17.34 6.44 4.27
CA GLN A 281 17.89 6.28 5.62
C GLN A 281 18.03 7.62 6.33
N GLU A 282 18.60 8.64 5.65
CA GLU A 282 18.67 10.00 6.19
C GLU A 282 17.30 10.58 6.57
N MET A 283 16.26 10.29 5.76
CA MET A 283 14.90 10.70 6.08
C MET A 283 14.38 10.02 7.36
N LEU A 284 14.62 8.71 7.50
CA LEU A 284 14.23 7.96 8.70
C LEU A 284 14.98 8.45 9.95
N ASP A 285 16.26 8.75 9.82
CA ASP A 285 17.07 9.27 10.94
C ASP A 285 16.58 10.65 11.38
N LYS A 286 16.26 11.54 10.46
CA LYS A 286 15.62 12.83 10.77
C LYS A 286 14.25 12.67 11.43
N LEU A 287 13.48 11.64 11.07
CA LEU A 287 12.24 11.34 11.77
C LEU A 287 12.49 10.86 13.20
N LYS A 288 13.52 10.02 13.43
CA LYS A 288 13.92 9.57 14.78
C LYS A 288 14.41 10.73 15.66
N GLU A 289 15.25 11.61 15.11
CA GLU A 289 15.72 12.82 15.82
C GLU A 289 14.55 13.68 16.33
N ARG A 290 13.48 13.82 15.50
CA ARG A 290 12.27 14.54 15.92
C ARG A 290 11.50 13.84 17.04
N LEU A 291 11.59 12.51 17.14
CA LEU A 291 10.96 11.75 18.23
C LEU A 291 11.70 11.94 19.56
N THR A 292 13.03 12.01 19.53
CA THR A 292 13.87 12.12 20.73
C THR A 292 13.92 13.51 21.35
N GLY A 293 13.30 14.52 20.73
CA GLY A 293 13.12 15.84 21.33
C GLY A 293 14.32 16.78 21.26
N ASP A 294 15.43 16.41 20.63
CA ASP A 294 16.64 17.24 20.51
C ASP A 294 16.62 18.18 19.28
N GLY A 295 15.56 18.17 18.52
CA GLY A 295 15.43 18.99 17.31
C GLY A 295 14.58 20.24 17.56
N THR A 296 15.18 21.42 17.58
CA THR A 296 14.47 22.69 17.37
C THR A 296 13.61 22.59 16.11
N PRO A 297 12.33 22.96 16.14
CA PRO A 297 11.46 22.86 14.97
C PRO A 297 11.90 23.86 13.90
N SER A 298 12.73 23.40 12.97
CA SER A 298 13.04 24.15 11.76
C SER A 298 11.96 23.88 10.72
N GLY A 299 11.11 24.83 10.53
CA GLY A 299 10.09 25.10 9.54
C GLY A 299 9.55 23.98 8.65
N VAL A 300 8.23 23.82 8.73
CA VAL A 300 7.33 23.30 7.69
C VAL A 300 7.34 21.79 7.44
N VAL A 301 6.67 21.09 8.31
CA VAL A 301 5.98 19.83 7.93
C VAL A 301 4.52 20.00 8.30
N GLY A 302 3.64 19.74 7.34
CA GLY A 302 2.20 19.85 7.52
C GLY A 302 1.75 19.18 8.81
N SER A 303 1.10 19.94 9.66
CA SER A 303 0.53 19.51 10.93
C SER A 303 -0.38 18.31 10.70
N VAL A 304 -0.02 17.19 11.31
CA VAL A 304 -0.94 16.06 11.49
C VAL A 304 -1.99 16.54 12.49
N PRO A 305 -3.28 16.56 12.17
CA PRO A 305 -4.30 16.88 13.15
C PRO A 305 -4.33 15.80 14.22
N THR A 306 -4.03 16.19 15.45
CA THR A 306 -4.28 15.41 16.66
C THR A 306 -5.78 15.43 16.94
N SER A 307 -6.52 14.47 16.42
CA SER A 307 -7.78 14.05 17.00
C SER A 307 -7.59 12.65 17.56
N ALA A 308 -7.40 12.56 18.86
CA ALA A 308 -7.47 11.31 19.59
C ALA A 308 -8.87 10.73 19.41
N PRO A 309 -9.03 9.48 18.99
CA PRO A 309 -10.32 8.83 19.09
C PRO A 309 -10.57 8.51 20.57
N SER A 310 -11.70 9.01 21.06
CA SER A 310 -12.30 8.63 22.33
C SER A 310 -12.38 7.11 22.44
N SER A 311 -11.79 6.57 23.49
CA SER A 311 -11.74 5.16 23.81
C SER A 311 -13.11 4.63 24.23
N THR A 312 -13.78 3.92 23.35
CA THR A 312 -14.73 2.87 23.72
C THR A 312 -14.17 1.53 23.21
N PRO A 313 -14.15 0.47 24.02
CA PRO A 313 -13.62 -0.81 23.58
C PRO A 313 -14.59 -1.46 22.62
N VAL A 314 -14.34 -1.31 21.34
CA VAL A 314 -14.92 -2.13 20.29
C VAL A 314 -13.92 -3.23 20.01
N THR A 315 -14.36 -4.48 20.09
CA THR A 315 -13.62 -5.69 19.73
C THR A 315 -12.82 -5.48 18.47
N ASN A 316 -11.51 -5.34 18.63
CA ASN A 316 -10.55 -5.08 17.56
C ASN A 316 -10.37 -6.32 16.72
N THR A 317 -10.91 -6.29 15.52
CA THR A 317 -10.35 -7.06 14.41
C THR A 317 -9.21 -6.23 13.84
N GLU A 318 -8.04 -6.31 14.46
CA GLU A 318 -6.84 -5.66 13.93
C GLU A 318 -6.44 -6.34 12.61
N ARG A 319 -6.65 -5.62 11.53
CA ARG A 319 -6.11 -5.96 10.22
C ARG A 319 -4.71 -5.37 10.11
N THR A 320 -3.72 -6.16 10.45
CA THR A 320 -2.32 -5.84 10.18
C THR A 320 -2.01 -6.16 8.72
N LEU A 321 -1.69 -5.14 7.94
CA LEU A 321 -1.00 -5.32 6.67
C LEU A 321 0.45 -5.68 7.01
N ASN A 322 0.75 -6.98 7.10
CA ASN A 322 2.13 -7.45 7.18
C ASN A 322 2.65 -7.63 5.76
N TRP A 323 3.59 -6.79 5.39
CA TRP A 323 4.40 -6.92 4.18
C TRP A 323 5.58 -7.85 4.43
#